data_686dd8b128947a30da2b709f5e8a96d6
#
_entry.id   686dd8b128947a30da2b709f5e8a96d6
#
_cell.length_a   1.000
_cell.length_b   1.000
_cell.length_c   1.000
_cell.angle_alpha   90.00
_cell.angle_beta   90.00
_cell.angle_gamma   90.00
#
_symmetry.space_group_name_H-M   'P 1'
#
loop_
_entity.id
_entity.type
_entity.pdbx_description
1 polymer ?
#
loop_
_entity_poly.entity_id
_entity_poly.type
_entity_poly.pdbx_seq_one_letter_code
_entity_poly.pdbx_strand_id
1 'polypeptide(L)'
;MPKYYIHCGRFFDGVHEDIDENINMIVDGAKIVNVGKSLEKPRDAVFVDLSQYTVTPGFIDAHAHYEFIGPETFNTFSISDSDEMKTLNMVYNARQALLKGFTTVRVTGTAFLGFGCIDAKRAIDKGYFTGARFIVAPHALGVPGGHWDFSIFYCNTNPMFSEYMEQPFAITSGADMFKHLVRKQIKYGADFIKIMAAGGFASPGDDPGNMQLDQDELCAIINTAKTAEKPVVAHAYTSDSIELLIQLGVDEIEHGTLMSEQTARLIENKQIKYVPTLFSLMPPDDDVDVSTLPPKSDAFIRKLAKYDAQLKESREVVLDLVKCGKTLI
;
A
#
# COMPACT_ATOMS: atom_id res chain seq x y z
N MET A 1 -11.61 21.07 21.93
CA MET A 1 -11.72 19.62 22.20
C MET A 1 -11.39 19.40 23.66
N PRO A 2 -11.91 18.35 24.32
CA PRO A 2 -11.57 18.08 25.72
C PRO A 2 -10.09 17.70 25.86
N LYS A 3 -9.57 17.93 27.06
CA LYS A 3 -8.26 17.44 27.47
C LYS A 3 -8.43 16.07 28.11
N TYR A 4 -7.52 15.13 27.82
CA TYR A 4 -7.53 13.78 28.39
C TYR A 4 -6.27 13.56 29.21
N TYR A 5 -6.41 12.84 30.30
CA TYR A 5 -5.34 12.23 31.05
C TYR A 5 -5.53 10.71 30.99
N ILE A 6 -4.61 10.04 30.29
CA ILE A 6 -4.70 8.62 29.96
C ILE A 6 -3.66 7.88 30.78
N HIS A 7 -4.10 6.88 31.56
CA HIS A 7 -3.23 5.96 32.26
C HIS A 7 -3.07 4.66 31.46
N CYS A 8 -1.85 4.34 31.04
CA CYS A 8 -1.51 3.17 30.24
C CYS A 8 -0.84 2.12 31.10
N GLY A 9 -1.34 0.88 31.12
CA GLY A 9 -0.69 -0.21 31.82
C GLY A 9 0.64 -0.58 31.18
N ARG A 10 0.64 -0.76 29.86
CA ARG A 10 1.83 -0.91 29.03
C ARG A 10 1.79 0.12 27.90
N PHE A 11 2.96 0.64 27.55
CA PHE A 11 3.07 1.70 26.53
C PHE A 11 4.25 1.42 25.61
N PHE A 12 3.99 1.39 24.31
CA PHE A 12 4.99 1.32 23.25
C PHE A 12 4.95 2.62 22.45
N ASP A 13 6.07 3.32 22.39
CA ASP A 13 6.12 4.65 21.74
C ASP A 13 6.33 4.61 20.22
N GLY A 14 6.62 3.42 19.67
CA GLY A 14 6.89 3.22 18.24
C GLY A 14 8.31 3.61 17.81
N VAL A 15 9.20 3.95 18.74
CA VAL A 15 10.58 4.40 18.46
C VAL A 15 11.61 3.49 19.14
N HIS A 16 11.38 3.17 20.40
CA HIS A 16 12.26 2.31 21.19
C HIS A 16 11.76 0.86 21.16
N GLU A 17 12.66 -0.09 21.35
CA GLU A 17 12.31 -1.53 21.35
C GLU A 17 11.58 -1.96 22.62
N ASP A 18 11.76 -1.22 23.70
CA ASP A 18 11.21 -1.56 25.01
C ASP A 18 9.76 -1.11 25.18
N ILE A 19 9.01 -1.87 25.97
CA ILE A 19 7.65 -1.50 26.41
C ILE A 19 7.75 -0.92 27.82
N ASP A 20 7.36 0.33 27.96
CA ASP A 20 7.25 0.98 29.25
C ASP A 20 5.98 0.56 30.01
N GLU A 21 6.04 0.54 31.34
CA GLU A 21 4.90 0.23 32.21
C GLU A 21 4.47 1.45 33.04
N ASN A 22 3.16 1.52 33.30
CA ASN A 22 2.52 2.54 34.14
C ASN A 22 2.83 3.97 33.67
N ILE A 23 2.62 4.21 32.38
CA ILE A 23 2.82 5.52 31.74
C ILE A 23 1.52 6.32 31.76
N ASN A 24 1.64 7.59 32.08
CA ASN A 24 0.56 8.57 31.94
C ASN A 24 0.81 9.46 30.74
N MET A 25 -0.27 9.82 30.05
CA MET A 25 -0.23 10.66 28.85
C MET A 25 -1.27 11.77 28.99
N ILE A 26 -0.87 13.02 28.67
CA ILE A 26 -1.80 14.14 28.57
C ILE A 26 -2.01 14.47 27.09
N VAL A 27 -3.27 14.43 26.66
CA VAL A 27 -3.68 14.81 25.32
C VAL A 27 -4.54 16.07 25.41
N ASP A 28 -4.15 17.11 24.67
CA ASP A 28 -4.89 18.36 24.57
C ASP A 28 -5.30 18.60 23.11
N GLY A 29 -6.60 18.52 22.88
CA GLY A 29 -7.14 18.52 21.53
C GLY A 29 -6.64 17.32 20.70
N ALA A 30 -5.83 17.58 19.67
CA ALA A 30 -5.28 16.56 18.79
C ALA A 30 -3.78 16.28 19.05
N LYS A 31 -3.23 16.78 20.18
CA LYS A 31 -1.79 16.66 20.44
C LYS A 31 -1.53 15.95 21.76
N ILE A 32 -0.59 15.03 21.77
CA ILE A 32 0.04 14.53 22.99
C ILE A 32 0.98 15.63 23.46
N VAL A 33 0.70 16.19 24.65
CA VAL A 33 1.47 17.31 25.20
C VAL A 33 2.46 16.90 26.26
N ASN A 34 2.24 15.73 26.89
CA ASN A 34 3.18 15.19 27.88
C ASN A 34 3.00 13.65 28.00
N VAL A 35 4.11 12.95 28.24
CA VAL A 35 4.15 11.49 28.50
C VAL A 35 5.17 11.24 29.62
N GLY A 36 4.81 10.41 30.61
CA GLY A 36 5.73 10.05 31.69
C GLY A 36 5.05 9.35 32.85
N LYS A 37 5.86 8.78 33.76
CA LYS A 37 5.37 7.99 34.92
C LYS A 37 4.69 8.86 35.98
N SER A 38 5.20 10.06 36.23
CA SER A 38 4.79 10.91 37.36
C SER A 38 4.17 12.22 36.89
N LEU A 39 3.12 12.14 36.06
CA LEU A 39 2.39 13.32 35.59
C LEU A 39 1.22 13.61 36.51
N GLU A 40 1.08 14.88 36.92
CA GLU A 40 -0.12 15.34 37.61
C GLU A 40 -1.29 15.46 36.63
N LYS A 41 -2.43 14.90 37.02
CA LYS A 41 -3.65 15.01 36.24
C LYS A 41 -4.18 16.47 36.27
N PRO A 42 -4.30 17.13 35.11
CA PRO A 42 -4.94 18.44 35.05
C PRO A 42 -6.38 18.39 35.59
N ARG A 43 -6.80 19.43 36.30
CA ARG A 43 -8.15 19.47 36.94
C ARG A 43 -9.30 19.36 35.94
N ASP A 44 -9.09 19.88 34.72
CA ASP A 44 -10.03 19.90 33.62
C ASP A 44 -9.93 18.70 32.69
N ALA A 45 -9.02 17.75 32.95
CA ALA A 45 -8.83 16.60 32.08
C ALA A 45 -9.78 15.43 32.40
N VAL A 46 -10.35 14.85 31.37
CA VAL A 46 -11.10 13.59 31.44
C VAL A 46 -10.11 12.45 31.69
N PHE A 47 -10.36 11.65 32.72
CA PHE A 47 -9.55 10.46 33.00
C PHE A 47 -9.96 9.29 32.10
N VAL A 48 -8.96 8.65 31.48
CA VAL A 48 -9.14 7.42 30.71
C VAL A 48 -8.23 6.35 31.30
N ASP A 49 -8.82 5.30 31.82
CA ASP A 49 -8.09 4.16 32.39
C ASP A 49 -7.86 3.08 31.33
N LEU A 50 -6.60 2.90 30.94
CA LEU A 50 -6.12 1.84 30.06
C LEU A 50 -5.08 0.96 30.77
N SER A 51 -5.18 0.83 32.10
CA SER A 51 -4.25 0.03 32.92
C SER A 51 -4.17 -1.45 32.53
N GLN A 52 -5.23 -1.98 31.91
CA GLN A 52 -5.29 -3.37 31.45
C GLN A 52 -4.84 -3.55 29.99
N TYR A 53 -4.45 -2.47 29.31
CA TYR A 53 -4.15 -2.48 27.89
C TYR A 53 -2.69 -2.11 27.60
N THR A 54 -2.23 -2.54 26.42
CA THR A 54 -1.03 -2.00 25.80
C THR A 54 -1.44 -0.89 24.85
N VAL A 55 -0.94 0.31 25.09
CA VAL A 55 -1.18 1.47 24.22
C VAL A 55 -0.02 1.61 23.26
N THR A 56 -0.34 1.75 21.97
CA THR A 56 0.64 1.90 20.88
C THR A 56 0.27 3.11 20.03
N PRO A 57 1.18 3.63 19.19
CA PRO A 57 0.79 4.48 18.08
C PRO A 57 -0.24 3.78 17.19
N GLY A 58 -1.07 4.56 16.49
CA GLY A 58 -1.98 3.99 15.51
C GLY A 58 -1.21 3.30 14.39
N PHE A 59 -1.66 2.10 13.99
CA PHE A 59 -1.02 1.34 12.93
C PHE A 59 -1.14 2.03 11.58
N ILE A 60 -0.19 1.74 10.69
CA ILE A 60 -0.16 2.23 9.31
C ILE A 60 -0.25 1.01 8.39
N ASP A 61 -1.24 1.00 7.50
CA ASP A 61 -1.29 0.07 6.38
C ASP A 61 -0.60 0.73 5.19
N ALA A 62 0.57 0.24 4.84
CA ALA A 62 1.42 0.86 3.84
C ALA A 62 1.08 0.45 2.39
N HIS A 63 0.22 -0.56 2.18
CA HIS A 63 -0.18 -1.04 0.86
C HIS A 63 -1.60 -1.59 0.86
N ALA A 64 -2.55 -0.83 0.36
CA ALA A 64 -3.95 -1.21 0.35
C ALA A 64 -4.70 -0.81 -0.93
N HIS A 65 -5.75 -1.59 -1.23
CA HIS A 65 -6.71 -1.36 -2.32
C HIS A 65 -8.12 -1.36 -1.73
N TYR A 66 -8.58 -0.19 -1.31
CA TYR A 66 -9.79 -0.03 -0.48
C TYR A 66 -11.09 0.19 -1.27
N GLU A 67 -11.02 0.21 -2.59
CA GLU A 67 -12.19 0.25 -3.47
C GLU A 67 -13.01 -1.05 -3.46
N PHE A 68 -12.43 -2.14 -2.94
CA PHE A 68 -13.05 -3.45 -2.89
C PHE A 68 -13.61 -3.78 -1.50
N ILE A 69 -14.72 -4.51 -1.45
CA ILE A 69 -15.29 -5.04 -0.20
C ILE A 69 -15.37 -6.57 -0.30
N GLY A 70 -14.70 -7.24 0.65
CA GLY A 70 -14.75 -8.69 0.84
C GLY A 70 -13.81 -9.50 -0.06
N PRO A 71 -13.70 -10.80 0.21
CA PRO A 71 -12.72 -11.68 -0.43
C PRO A 71 -13.06 -12.07 -1.87
N GLU A 72 -14.32 -11.91 -2.29
CA GLU A 72 -14.79 -12.32 -3.62
C GLU A 72 -14.37 -11.34 -4.73
N THR A 73 -13.85 -10.18 -4.35
CA THR A 73 -13.74 -9.02 -5.22
C THR A 73 -12.54 -9.03 -6.15
N PHE A 74 -11.51 -9.82 -5.90
CA PHE A 74 -10.37 -9.87 -6.82
C PHE A 74 -10.64 -10.68 -8.10
N ASN A 75 -11.61 -11.59 -8.07
CA ASN A 75 -12.00 -12.42 -9.22
C ASN A 75 -13.31 -11.95 -9.89
N THR A 76 -14.10 -11.22 -9.17
CA THR A 76 -15.32 -10.57 -9.63
C THR A 76 -15.23 -9.10 -9.29
N PHE A 77 -14.24 -8.40 -9.89
CA PHE A 77 -14.32 -6.94 -9.87
C PHE A 77 -15.77 -6.58 -10.12
N SER A 78 -16.41 -5.93 -9.17
CA SER A 78 -17.82 -5.65 -9.36
C SER A 78 -17.94 -4.65 -10.51
N ILE A 79 -17.96 -5.23 -11.73
CA ILE A 79 -18.32 -4.51 -12.95
C ILE A 79 -19.66 -3.82 -12.76
N SER A 80 -20.45 -4.36 -11.82
CA SER A 80 -21.74 -3.81 -11.41
C SER A 80 -21.64 -2.56 -10.55
N ASP A 81 -20.53 -2.31 -9.85
CA ASP A 81 -20.39 -1.14 -9.00
C ASP A 81 -19.97 0.09 -9.82
N SER A 82 -20.74 1.16 -9.67
CA SER A 82 -20.35 2.46 -10.22
C SER A 82 -19.12 3.02 -9.51
N ASP A 83 -18.44 4.01 -10.10
CA ASP A 83 -17.31 4.70 -9.48
C ASP A 83 -17.71 5.36 -8.15
N GLU A 84 -18.95 5.83 -8.03
CA GLU A 84 -19.50 6.37 -6.79
C GLU A 84 -19.61 5.29 -5.72
N MET A 85 -20.07 4.09 -6.07
CA MET A 85 -20.17 2.97 -5.13
C MET A 85 -18.79 2.53 -4.65
N LYS A 86 -17.80 2.43 -5.54
CA LYS A 86 -16.41 2.14 -5.18
C LYS A 86 -15.83 3.22 -4.24
N THR A 87 -16.17 4.50 -4.49
CA THR A 87 -15.78 5.60 -3.59
C THR A 87 -16.39 5.43 -2.18
N LEU A 88 -17.65 5.03 -2.09
CA LEU A 88 -18.29 4.72 -0.81
C LEU A 88 -17.67 3.51 -0.13
N ASN A 89 -17.29 2.48 -0.89
CA ASN A 89 -16.55 1.33 -0.37
C ASN A 89 -15.23 1.75 0.29
N MET A 90 -14.50 2.69 -0.32
CA MET A 90 -13.26 3.22 0.28
C MET A 90 -13.51 3.91 1.62
N VAL A 91 -14.56 4.72 1.73
CA VAL A 91 -14.93 5.38 2.99
C VAL A 91 -15.33 4.36 4.04
N TYR A 92 -16.11 3.33 3.65
CA TYR A 92 -16.48 2.23 4.54
C TYR A 92 -15.23 1.50 5.05
N ASN A 93 -14.32 1.10 4.16
CA ASN A 93 -13.09 0.39 4.50
C ASN A 93 -12.15 1.25 5.35
N ALA A 94 -12.05 2.56 5.12
CA ALA A 94 -11.31 3.49 5.98
C ALA A 94 -11.83 3.48 7.43
N ARG A 95 -13.15 3.41 7.60
CA ARG A 95 -13.75 3.28 8.92
C ARG A 95 -13.47 1.93 9.57
N GLN A 96 -13.53 0.83 8.79
CA GLN A 96 -13.19 -0.51 9.30
C GLN A 96 -11.73 -0.59 9.74
N ALA A 97 -10.81 -0.02 8.96
CA ALA A 97 -9.39 0.07 9.31
C ALA A 97 -9.18 0.81 10.63
N LEU A 98 -9.81 1.98 10.78
CA LEU A 98 -9.71 2.77 12.01
C LEU A 98 -10.21 1.99 13.24
N LEU A 99 -11.32 1.26 13.11
CA LEU A 99 -11.86 0.42 14.19
C LEU A 99 -10.95 -0.76 14.56
N LYS A 100 -10.05 -1.16 13.66
CA LYS A 100 -9.02 -2.19 13.87
C LYS A 100 -7.67 -1.61 14.32
N GLY A 101 -7.59 -0.30 14.56
CA GLY A 101 -6.38 0.36 15.04
C GLY A 101 -5.48 0.97 13.96
N PHE A 102 -5.82 0.84 12.68
CA PHE A 102 -5.09 1.49 11.59
C PHE A 102 -5.56 2.94 11.44
N THR A 103 -4.71 3.88 11.79
CA THR A 103 -5.03 5.32 11.73
C THR A 103 -4.63 5.98 10.42
N THR A 104 -3.76 5.32 9.65
CA THR A 104 -3.30 5.77 8.33
C THR A 104 -3.24 4.59 7.37
N VAL A 105 -3.64 4.83 6.13
CA VAL A 105 -3.65 3.84 5.06
C VAL A 105 -3.07 4.46 3.79
N ARG A 106 -2.14 3.75 3.15
CA ARG A 106 -1.64 4.10 1.82
C ARG A 106 -2.42 3.33 0.77
N VAL A 107 -3.13 4.07 -0.08
CA VAL A 107 -3.84 3.52 -1.23
C VAL A 107 -2.89 3.54 -2.43
N THR A 108 -2.47 2.37 -2.87
CA THR A 108 -1.38 2.18 -3.84
C THR A 108 -1.88 1.99 -5.27
N GLY A 109 -2.84 2.79 -5.66
CA GLY A 109 -3.56 2.74 -6.94
C GLY A 109 -4.92 2.09 -6.80
N THR A 110 -5.86 2.56 -7.57
CA THR A 110 -7.22 2.01 -7.66
C THR A 110 -7.51 1.50 -9.06
N ALA A 111 -8.38 0.48 -9.15
CA ALA A 111 -8.86 -0.08 -10.39
C ALA A 111 -10.27 0.45 -10.70
N PHE A 112 -10.52 0.83 -11.95
CA PHE A 112 -11.84 1.26 -12.45
C PHE A 112 -12.49 2.43 -11.70
N LEU A 113 -11.71 3.16 -10.91
CA LEU A 113 -12.18 4.28 -10.12
C LEU A 113 -11.53 5.54 -10.67
N GLY A 114 -12.22 6.40 -11.34
CA GLY A 114 -11.67 7.67 -11.83
C GLY A 114 -10.75 8.32 -10.77
N PHE A 115 -11.10 9.48 -10.21
CA PHE A 115 -10.35 10.07 -9.09
C PHE A 115 -11.14 10.05 -7.76
N GLY A 116 -12.11 9.15 -7.62
CA GLY A 116 -12.96 9.03 -6.43
C GLY A 116 -12.19 8.75 -5.14
N CYS A 117 -11.04 8.09 -5.23
CA CYS A 117 -10.15 7.91 -4.08
C CYS A 117 -9.64 9.24 -3.48
N ILE A 118 -9.43 10.26 -4.32
CA ILE A 118 -9.10 11.61 -3.86
C ILE A 118 -10.31 12.27 -3.18
N ASP A 119 -11.51 12.01 -3.68
CA ASP A 119 -12.73 12.55 -3.04
C ASP A 119 -13.02 11.85 -1.72
N ALA A 120 -12.78 10.54 -1.60
CA ALA A 120 -12.84 9.81 -0.33
C ALA A 120 -11.82 10.38 0.69
N LYS A 121 -10.55 10.58 0.27
CA LYS A 121 -9.53 11.25 1.09
C LYS A 121 -10.01 12.61 1.58
N ARG A 122 -10.46 13.47 0.66
CA ARG A 122 -10.92 14.84 0.98
C ARG A 122 -12.10 14.85 1.94
N ALA A 123 -13.03 13.89 1.78
CA ALA A 123 -14.21 13.78 2.65
C ALA A 123 -13.83 13.37 4.08
N ILE A 124 -12.85 12.47 4.24
CA ILE A 124 -12.28 12.12 5.54
C ILE A 124 -11.50 13.29 6.14
N ASP A 125 -10.63 13.94 5.39
CA ASP A 125 -9.82 15.09 5.84
C ASP A 125 -10.68 16.28 6.30
N LYS A 126 -11.85 16.49 5.67
CA LYS A 126 -12.83 17.50 6.06
C LYS A 126 -13.71 17.08 7.26
N GLY A 127 -13.57 15.84 7.73
CA GLY A 127 -14.37 15.29 8.82
C GLY A 127 -15.81 14.99 8.45
N TYR A 128 -16.15 14.86 7.16
CA TYR A 128 -17.49 14.43 6.73
C TYR A 128 -17.74 12.98 7.10
N PHE A 129 -16.68 12.18 7.09
CA PHE A 129 -16.68 10.78 7.51
C PHE A 129 -15.53 10.50 8.46
N THR A 130 -15.78 9.60 9.42
CA THR A 130 -14.76 9.10 10.32
C THR A 130 -14.09 7.87 9.71
N GLY A 131 -12.78 7.90 9.54
CA GLY A 131 -12.00 6.80 8.97
C GLY A 131 -10.49 7.01 9.14
N ALA A 132 -9.70 6.01 8.78
CA ALA A 132 -8.27 6.14 8.69
C ALA A 132 -7.89 7.21 7.65
N ARG A 133 -6.83 7.96 7.92
CA ARG A 133 -6.28 8.95 7.00
C ARG A 133 -5.75 8.26 5.74
N PHE A 134 -6.04 8.81 4.57
CA PHE A 134 -5.52 8.28 3.31
C PHE A 134 -4.30 9.05 2.80
N ILE A 135 -3.29 8.30 2.35
CA ILE A 135 -2.19 8.74 1.49
C ILE A 135 -2.37 8.01 0.17
N VAL A 136 -2.50 8.72 -0.96
CA VAL A 136 -3.08 8.15 -2.18
C VAL A 136 -2.20 8.31 -3.40
N ALA A 137 -1.91 7.20 -4.10
CA ALA A 137 -1.67 7.20 -5.54
C ALA A 137 -3.01 6.86 -6.22
N PRO A 138 -3.62 7.74 -7.01
CA PRO A 138 -4.96 7.48 -7.56
C PRO A 138 -5.02 6.24 -8.43
N HIS A 139 -4.04 6.05 -9.29
CA HIS A 139 -3.94 4.87 -10.16
C HIS A 139 -2.53 4.31 -10.15
N ALA A 140 -2.42 3.01 -10.32
CA ALA A 140 -1.16 2.36 -10.61
C ALA A 140 -0.91 2.41 -12.12
N LEU A 141 0.17 3.07 -12.55
CA LEU A 141 0.50 3.24 -13.96
C LEU A 141 1.17 1.99 -14.50
N GLY A 142 0.67 1.47 -15.61
CA GLY A 142 1.16 0.25 -16.25
C GLY A 142 0.97 0.27 -17.77
N VAL A 143 1.29 -0.84 -18.42
CA VAL A 143 1.21 -1.02 -19.87
C VAL A 143 0.06 -1.95 -20.26
N PRO A 144 -0.46 -1.86 -21.50
CA PRO A 144 -1.44 -2.80 -22.01
C PRO A 144 -0.95 -4.25 -21.93
N GLY A 145 -1.80 -5.14 -21.40
CA GLY A 145 -1.47 -6.55 -21.15
C GLY A 145 -0.57 -6.79 -19.96
N GLY A 146 -0.18 -5.75 -19.22
CA GLY A 146 0.65 -5.82 -18.03
C GLY A 146 -0.12 -6.07 -16.74
N HIS A 147 0.65 -6.09 -15.65
CA HIS A 147 0.07 -6.16 -14.31
C HIS A 147 -0.77 -4.90 -14.06
N TRP A 148 -1.97 -5.09 -13.48
CA TRP A 148 -2.96 -4.01 -13.30
C TRP A 148 -3.76 -3.60 -14.56
N ASP A 149 -3.53 -4.22 -15.72
CA ASP A 149 -4.45 -4.10 -16.86
C ASP A 149 -5.63 -5.08 -16.68
N PHE A 150 -6.68 -4.60 -16.04
CA PHE A 150 -7.85 -5.43 -15.75
C PHE A 150 -8.69 -5.75 -16.98
N SER A 151 -8.49 -5.07 -18.11
CA SER A 151 -9.18 -5.38 -19.35
C SER A 151 -8.87 -6.81 -19.83
N ILE A 152 -7.69 -7.34 -19.50
CA ILE A 152 -7.26 -8.70 -19.85
C ILE A 152 -8.19 -9.79 -19.29
N PHE A 153 -8.88 -9.56 -18.17
CA PHE A 153 -9.82 -10.53 -17.61
C PHE A 153 -11.10 -10.66 -18.44
N TYR A 154 -11.38 -9.71 -19.33
CA TYR A 154 -12.62 -9.57 -20.10
C TYR A 154 -12.44 -9.65 -21.59
N CYS A 155 -11.21 -9.59 -22.13
CA CYS A 155 -10.93 -9.57 -23.56
C CYS A 155 -11.41 -10.83 -24.31
N ASN A 156 -11.60 -11.95 -23.61
CA ASN A 156 -12.08 -13.21 -24.22
C ASN A 156 -13.60 -13.31 -24.32
N THR A 157 -14.36 -12.38 -23.76
CA THR A 157 -15.80 -12.53 -23.65
C THR A 157 -16.58 -11.67 -24.64
N ASN A 158 -16.15 -10.44 -24.89
CA ASN A 158 -16.77 -9.56 -25.89
C ASN A 158 -15.89 -8.33 -26.14
N PRO A 159 -15.50 -8.02 -27.40
CA PRO A 159 -14.70 -6.82 -27.73
C PRO A 159 -15.32 -5.50 -27.26
N MET A 160 -16.65 -5.42 -27.20
CA MET A 160 -17.36 -4.24 -26.67
C MET A 160 -17.11 -4.01 -25.17
N PHE A 161 -16.86 -5.07 -24.40
CA PHE A 161 -16.51 -4.94 -22.98
C PHE A 161 -15.06 -4.56 -22.76
N SER A 162 -14.14 -5.01 -23.61
CA SER A 162 -12.72 -4.64 -23.49
C SER A 162 -12.53 -3.14 -23.68
N GLU A 163 -13.21 -2.52 -24.63
CA GLU A 163 -13.16 -1.08 -24.89
C GLU A 163 -13.75 -0.25 -23.73
N TYR A 164 -14.82 -0.76 -23.10
CA TYR A 164 -15.43 -0.12 -21.94
C TYR A 164 -14.57 -0.26 -20.67
N MET A 165 -13.73 -1.28 -20.59
CA MET A 165 -12.87 -1.59 -19.45
C MET A 165 -11.46 -0.98 -19.59
N GLU A 166 -11.20 -0.20 -20.63
CA GLU A 166 -9.97 0.56 -20.75
C GLU A 166 -9.78 1.45 -19.52
N GLN A 167 -8.54 1.49 -19.02
CA GLN A 167 -8.13 2.31 -17.88
C GLN A 167 -7.33 3.53 -18.36
N PRO A 168 -7.96 4.53 -19.00
CA PRO A 168 -7.27 5.62 -19.71
C PRO A 168 -6.48 6.54 -18.74
N PHE A 169 -6.60 6.32 -17.44
CA PHE A 169 -5.87 7.06 -16.41
C PHE A 169 -4.69 6.28 -15.84
N ALA A 170 -4.54 5.03 -16.21
CA ALA A 170 -3.56 4.10 -15.64
C ALA A 170 -2.74 3.37 -16.69
N ILE A 171 -3.37 2.87 -17.76
CA ILE A 171 -2.77 1.98 -18.75
C ILE A 171 -2.46 2.73 -20.04
N THR A 172 -1.18 2.72 -20.43
CA THR A 172 -0.70 3.40 -21.63
C THR A 172 0.66 2.85 -22.07
N SER A 173 1.21 3.36 -23.18
CA SER A 173 2.56 3.07 -23.65
C SER A 173 3.23 4.34 -24.15
N GLY A 174 4.55 4.38 -24.02
CA GLY A 174 5.41 5.46 -24.52
C GLY A 174 5.63 6.59 -23.52
N ALA A 175 6.87 7.07 -23.48
CA ALA A 175 7.38 8.04 -22.52
C ALA A 175 6.54 9.31 -22.40
N ASP A 176 6.06 9.87 -23.52
CA ASP A 176 5.28 11.12 -23.51
C ASP A 176 3.88 10.93 -22.91
N MET A 177 3.27 9.78 -23.14
CA MET A 177 1.98 9.46 -22.56
C MET A 177 2.10 9.26 -21.04
N PHE A 178 3.15 8.58 -20.57
CA PHE A 178 3.42 8.46 -19.14
C PHE A 178 3.67 9.82 -18.47
N LYS A 179 4.43 10.74 -19.11
CA LYS A 179 4.56 12.13 -18.60
C LYS A 179 3.19 12.81 -18.45
N HIS A 180 2.30 12.61 -19.44
CA HIS A 180 0.93 13.15 -19.37
C HIS A 180 0.17 12.56 -18.19
N LEU A 181 0.19 11.23 -18.01
CA LEU A 181 -0.51 10.56 -16.93
C LEU A 181 0.03 10.97 -15.55
N VAL A 182 1.36 11.03 -15.36
CA VAL A 182 1.95 11.50 -14.09
C VAL A 182 1.45 12.91 -13.75
N ARG A 183 1.49 13.85 -14.71
CA ARG A 183 0.97 15.22 -14.50
C ARG A 183 -0.52 15.22 -14.17
N LYS A 184 -1.28 14.31 -14.76
CA LYS A 184 -2.71 14.16 -14.48
C LYS A 184 -2.95 13.63 -13.05
N GLN A 185 -2.21 12.62 -12.61
CA GLN A 185 -2.27 12.14 -11.23
C GLN A 185 -2.00 13.29 -10.23
N ILE A 186 -0.93 14.05 -10.46
CA ILE A 186 -0.54 15.18 -9.64
C ILE A 186 -1.60 16.28 -9.64
N LYS A 187 -2.14 16.63 -10.81
CA LYS A 187 -3.23 17.62 -10.95
C LYS A 187 -4.42 17.31 -10.07
N TYR A 188 -4.79 16.04 -9.95
CA TYR A 188 -5.93 15.62 -9.15
C TYR A 188 -5.61 15.42 -7.67
N GLY A 189 -4.34 15.47 -7.27
CA GLY A 189 -3.94 15.48 -5.85
C GLY A 189 -3.28 14.20 -5.37
N ALA A 190 -2.58 13.47 -6.26
CA ALA A 190 -1.75 12.35 -5.86
C ALA A 190 -0.71 12.76 -4.80
N ASP A 191 -0.58 11.95 -3.76
CA ASP A 191 0.48 12.12 -2.76
C ASP A 191 1.81 11.52 -3.27
N PHE A 192 1.73 10.46 -4.06
CA PHE A 192 2.85 9.76 -4.72
C PHE A 192 2.41 9.14 -6.06
N ILE A 193 3.35 8.66 -6.85
CA ILE A 193 3.09 7.97 -8.12
C ILE A 193 3.37 6.49 -7.95
N LYS A 194 2.39 5.64 -8.20
CA LYS A 194 2.54 4.18 -8.22
C LYS A 194 2.73 3.70 -9.65
N ILE A 195 3.72 2.81 -9.85
CA ILE A 195 3.96 2.15 -11.14
C ILE A 195 3.97 0.63 -11.00
N MET A 196 3.51 -0.04 -12.02
CA MET A 196 3.65 -1.48 -12.22
C MET A 196 4.86 -1.71 -13.13
N ALA A 197 6.06 -1.67 -12.52
CA ALA A 197 7.30 -1.74 -13.29
C ALA A 197 7.56 -3.15 -13.83
N ALA A 198 7.15 -4.17 -13.09
CA ALA A 198 7.28 -5.57 -13.46
C ALA A 198 5.90 -6.27 -13.43
N GLY A 199 5.86 -7.48 -13.98
CA GLY A 199 4.69 -8.34 -13.90
C GLY A 199 4.41 -8.81 -12.47
N GLY A 200 3.27 -9.47 -12.25
CA GLY A 200 2.85 -9.87 -10.92
C GLY A 200 2.27 -11.29 -10.85
N PHE A 201 1.96 -11.70 -9.63
CA PHE A 201 1.36 -13.01 -9.39
C PHE A 201 -0.14 -13.06 -9.70
N ALA A 202 -0.86 -11.96 -9.50
CA ALA A 202 -2.33 -11.95 -9.55
C ALA A 202 -2.91 -11.90 -10.97
N SER A 203 -2.24 -11.26 -11.91
CA SER A 203 -2.69 -11.13 -13.32
C SER A 203 -2.43 -12.40 -14.13
N PRO A 204 -3.26 -12.76 -15.11
CA PRO A 204 -3.12 -14.01 -15.85
C PRO A 204 -2.06 -13.99 -16.95
N GLY A 205 -1.78 -12.84 -17.56
CA GLY A 205 -1.03 -12.72 -18.81
C GLY A 205 0.43 -12.33 -18.71
N ASP A 206 0.91 -12.00 -17.53
CA ASP A 206 2.27 -11.51 -17.26
C ASP A 206 3.07 -12.45 -16.38
N ASP A 207 4.32 -12.09 -16.06
CA ASP A 207 5.22 -12.88 -15.22
C ASP A 207 5.97 -11.97 -14.24
N PRO A 208 6.03 -12.31 -12.94
CA PRO A 208 6.75 -11.53 -11.92
C PRO A 208 8.22 -11.27 -12.23
N GLY A 209 8.84 -12.14 -13.04
CA GLY A 209 10.25 -12.01 -13.45
C GLY A 209 10.50 -10.99 -14.55
N ASN A 210 9.46 -10.49 -15.22
CA ASN A 210 9.63 -9.65 -16.41
C ASN A 210 9.37 -8.18 -16.11
N MET A 211 10.31 -7.31 -16.49
CA MET A 211 10.05 -5.87 -16.59
C MET A 211 8.98 -5.60 -17.65
N GLN A 212 8.08 -4.66 -17.39
CA GLN A 212 6.98 -4.30 -18.28
C GLN A 212 7.13 -2.88 -18.83
N LEU A 213 7.66 -1.98 -18.05
CA LEU A 213 8.03 -0.63 -18.48
C LEU A 213 9.45 -0.64 -19.04
N ASP A 214 9.64 -0.01 -20.19
CA ASP A 214 10.98 0.20 -20.73
C ASP A 214 11.72 1.34 -20.01
N GLN A 215 13.01 1.49 -20.31
CA GLN A 215 13.85 2.46 -19.62
C GLN A 215 13.43 3.91 -19.91
N ASP A 216 12.98 4.21 -21.12
CA ASP A 216 12.54 5.56 -21.49
C ASP A 216 11.24 5.93 -20.78
N GLU A 217 10.31 4.98 -20.65
CA GLU A 217 9.08 5.12 -19.88
C GLU A 217 9.35 5.34 -18.39
N LEU A 218 10.21 4.52 -17.79
CA LEU A 218 10.64 4.66 -16.39
C LEU A 218 11.30 6.02 -16.13
N CYS A 219 12.25 6.43 -16.97
CA CYS A 219 12.87 7.74 -16.88
C CYS A 219 11.86 8.88 -17.00
N ALA A 220 10.91 8.75 -17.92
CA ALA A 220 9.86 9.77 -18.13
C ALA A 220 8.98 9.93 -16.88
N ILE A 221 8.57 8.82 -16.25
CA ILE A 221 7.77 8.82 -15.03
C ILE A 221 8.56 9.43 -13.88
N ILE A 222 9.74 8.90 -13.58
CA ILE A 222 10.57 9.29 -12.44
C ILE A 222 10.94 10.78 -12.51
N ASN A 223 11.44 11.26 -13.67
CA ASN A 223 11.82 12.65 -13.84
C ASN A 223 10.62 13.60 -13.74
N THR A 224 9.46 13.20 -14.28
CA THR A 224 8.26 14.04 -14.21
C THR A 224 7.74 14.14 -12.79
N ALA A 225 7.70 13.03 -12.04
CA ALA A 225 7.30 13.00 -10.65
C ALA A 225 8.26 13.82 -9.75
N LYS A 226 9.57 13.65 -9.95
CA LYS A 226 10.61 14.37 -9.23
C LYS A 226 10.52 15.88 -9.42
N THR A 227 10.19 16.37 -10.63
CA THR A 227 9.99 17.81 -10.88
C THR A 227 8.85 18.40 -10.03
N ALA A 228 7.91 17.57 -9.61
CA ALA A 228 6.78 17.95 -8.76
C ALA A 228 6.96 17.50 -7.31
N GLU A 229 8.16 17.08 -6.93
CA GLU A 229 8.48 16.58 -5.57
C GLU A 229 7.57 15.43 -5.12
N LYS A 230 7.18 14.54 -6.05
CA LYS A 230 6.36 13.37 -5.76
C LYS A 230 7.20 12.10 -5.80
N PRO A 231 7.17 11.27 -4.72
CA PRO A 231 7.84 9.98 -4.72
C PRO A 231 7.27 9.05 -5.80
N VAL A 232 8.13 8.20 -6.35
CA VAL A 232 7.75 7.09 -7.23
C VAL A 232 7.90 5.78 -6.49
N VAL A 233 6.82 5.01 -6.45
CA VAL A 233 6.69 3.74 -5.75
C VAL A 233 6.49 2.62 -6.77
N ALA A 234 7.38 1.65 -6.79
CA ALA A 234 7.43 0.63 -7.83
C ALA A 234 7.08 -0.76 -7.34
N HIS A 235 6.11 -1.39 -8.02
CA HIS A 235 5.85 -2.81 -7.92
C HIS A 235 6.94 -3.57 -8.68
N ALA A 236 7.68 -4.43 -7.99
CA ALA A 236 8.73 -5.29 -8.54
C ALA A 236 9.02 -6.46 -7.61
N TYR A 237 9.51 -7.59 -8.16
CA TYR A 237 9.79 -8.80 -7.37
C TYR A 237 11.24 -9.22 -7.39
N THR A 238 11.91 -9.19 -8.55
CA THR A 238 13.23 -9.79 -8.77
C THR A 238 14.37 -8.81 -8.56
N SER A 239 15.55 -9.33 -8.28
CA SER A 239 16.78 -8.55 -8.14
C SER A 239 17.04 -7.64 -9.34
N ASP A 240 16.98 -8.18 -10.56
CA ASP A 240 17.28 -7.42 -11.77
C ASP A 240 16.34 -6.21 -11.94
N SER A 241 15.04 -6.41 -11.69
CA SER A 241 14.07 -5.32 -11.78
C SER A 241 14.28 -4.27 -10.68
N ILE A 242 14.55 -4.70 -9.46
CA ILE A 242 14.77 -3.80 -8.31
C ILE A 242 16.05 -2.98 -8.50
N GLU A 243 17.15 -3.60 -8.91
CA GLU A 243 18.42 -2.94 -9.11
C GLU A 243 18.36 -1.89 -10.23
N LEU A 244 17.68 -2.20 -11.34
CA LEU A 244 17.41 -1.22 -12.39
C LEU A 244 16.58 -0.03 -11.88
N LEU A 245 15.51 -0.28 -11.15
CA LEU A 245 14.65 0.78 -10.58
C LEU A 245 15.42 1.68 -9.61
N ILE A 246 16.26 1.10 -8.75
CA ILE A 246 17.13 1.86 -7.84
C ILE A 246 18.15 2.71 -8.64
N GLN A 247 18.74 2.15 -9.68
CA GLN A 247 19.69 2.87 -10.56
C GLN A 247 19.02 4.06 -11.24
N LEU A 248 17.76 3.93 -11.65
CA LEU A 248 16.98 5.01 -12.29
C LEU A 248 16.44 6.05 -11.30
N GLY A 249 16.52 5.77 -9.99
CA GLY A 249 16.18 6.72 -8.94
C GLY A 249 14.74 6.64 -8.45
N VAL A 250 14.16 5.45 -8.40
CA VAL A 250 12.89 5.20 -7.72
C VAL A 250 13.05 5.43 -6.20
N ASP A 251 12.00 5.89 -5.54
CA ASP A 251 12.05 6.20 -4.10
C ASP A 251 11.69 5.01 -3.22
N GLU A 252 10.89 4.07 -3.75
CA GLU A 252 10.36 2.94 -2.97
C GLU A 252 10.12 1.71 -3.84
N ILE A 253 10.38 0.54 -3.26
CA ILE A 253 10.09 -0.78 -3.82
C ILE A 253 8.99 -1.46 -2.99
N GLU A 254 8.01 -2.03 -3.68
CA GLU A 254 6.97 -2.86 -3.09
C GLU A 254 7.12 -4.31 -3.54
N HIS A 255 6.77 -5.22 -2.64
CA HIS A 255 6.89 -6.69 -2.73
C HIS A 255 8.34 -7.17 -2.60
N GLY A 256 9.13 -7.18 -3.66
CA GLY A 256 10.55 -7.57 -3.61
C GLY A 256 10.82 -9.01 -3.17
N THR A 257 9.80 -9.88 -3.15
CA THR A 257 9.86 -11.19 -2.50
C THR A 257 10.63 -12.26 -3.28
N LEU A 258 11.26 -11.90 -4.39
CA LEU A 258 12.16 -12.74 -5.18
C LEU A 258 13.57 -12.16 -5.24
N MET A 259 13.92 -11.23 -4.35
CA MET A 259 15.24 -10.58 -4.35
C MET A 259 16.31 -11.44 -3.66
N SER A 260 17.56 -11.21 -4.07
CA SER A 260 18.74 -11.77 -3.43
C SER A 260 19.17 -10.96 -2.20
N GLU A 261 20.03 -11.53 -1.37
CA GLU A 261 20.66 -10.82 -0.25
C GLU A 261 21.46 -9.60 -0.71
N GLN A 262 22.14 -9.68 -1.86
CA GLN A 262 22.88 -8.55 -2.43
C GLN A 262 21.94 -7.37 -2.74
N THR A 263 20.78 -7.63 -3.32
CA THR A 263 19.77 -6.61 -3.63
C THR A 263 19.16 -6.03 -2.36
N ALA A 264 18.91 -6.85 -1.34
CA ALA A 264 18.42 -6.37 -0.04
C ALA A 264 19.43 -5.42 0.62
N ARG A 265 20.73 -5.76 0.58
CA ARG A 265 21.81 -4.85 1.03
C ARG A 265 21.89 -3.56 0.21
N LEU A 266 21.59 -3.62 -1.10
CA LEU A 266 21.53 -2.42 -1.93
C LEU A 266 20.38 -1.49 -1.51
N ILE A 267 19.19 -2.04 -1.22
CA ILE A 267 18.05 -1.31 -0.67
C ILE A 267 18.46 -0.59 0.62
N GLU A 268 19.06 -1.31 1.56
CA GLU A 268 19.51 -0.75 2.84
C GLU A 268 20.58 0.35 2.65
N ASN A 269 21.61 0.10 1.87
CA ASN A 269 22.73 1.02 1.66
C ASN A 269 22.30 2.31 0.95
N LYS A 270 21.32 2.23 0.05
CA LYS A 270 20.75 3.37 -0.68
C LYS A 270 19.60 4.02 0.06
N GLN A 271 19.19 3.47 1.20
CA GLN A 271 18.05 3.94 1.99
C GLN A 271 16.75 4.03 1.17
N ILE A 272 16.56 3.11 0.23
CA ILE A 272 15.31 2.96 -0.54
C ILE A 272 14.22 2.51 0.42
N LYS A 273 13.04 3.12 0.33
CA LYS A 273 11.89 2.67 1.11
C LYS A 273 11.41 1.31 0.61
N TYR A 274 10.97 0.46 1.55
CA TYR A 274 10.58 -0.90 1.21
C TYR A 274 9.29 -1.32 1.92
N VAL A 275 8.34 -1.87 1.15
CA VAL A 275 7.06 -2.41 1.66
C VAL A 275 6.91 -3.85 1.16
N PRO A 276 7.19 -4.84 2.01
CA PRO A 276 7.30 -6.25 1.60
C PRO A 276 5.97 -6.93 1.26
N THR A 277 4.84 -6.44 1.72
CA THR A 277 3.51 -7.06 1.53
C THR A 277 3.49 -8.57 1.81
N LEU A 278 4.11 -8.99 2.92
CA LEU A 278 4.41 -10.39 3.25
C LEU A 278 3.20 -11.31 3.13
N PHE A 279 2.04 -10.85 3.61
CA PHE A 279 0.82 -11.65 3.64
C PHE A 279 0.34 -12.09 2.25
N SER A 280 0.69 -11.37 1.19
CA SER A 280 0.22 -11.68 -0.17
C SER A 280 0.83 -12.96 -0.75
N LEU A 281 2.08 -13.28 -0.39
CA LEU A 281 2.86 -14.36 -1.01
C LEU A 281 3.42 -15.37 -0.01
N MET A 282 3.66 -14.96 1.24
CA MET A 282 4.10 -15.88 2.27
C MET A 282 2.87 -16.62 2.82
N PRO A 283 2.91 -17.95 2.91
CA PRO A 283 1.84 -18.67 3.57
C PRO A 283 1.69 -18.12 5.00
N PRO A 284 0.46 -17.95 5.47
CA PRO A 284 0.24 -17.65 6.87
C PRO A 284 0.89 -18.75 7.74
N ASP A 285 1.24 -18.41 8.97
CA ASP A 285 1.65 -19.40 9.95
C ASP A 285 0.59 -20.50 10.06
N ASP A 286 0.98 -21.69 10.51
CA ASP A 286 0.12 -22.88 10.59
C ASP A 286 -1.24 -22.67 11.30
N ASP A 287 -1.34 -21.60 12.09
CA ASP A 287 -2.54 -21.22 12.85
C ASP A 287 -3.59 -20.40 12.05
N VAL A 288 -3.29 -20.01 10.81
CA VAL A 288 -4.26 -19.27 9.98
C VAL A 288 -5.12 -20.23 9.20
N ASP A 289 -6.43 -20.18 9.43
CA ASP A 289 -7.41 -20.94 8.63
C ASP A 289 -7.43 -20.41 7.18
N VAL A 290 -6.69 -21.12 6.31
CA VAL A 290 -6.59 -20.80 4.89
C VAL A 290 -7.93 -20.86 4.15
N SER A 291 -8.94 -21.52 4.71
CA SER A 291 -10.28 -21.59 4.10
C SER A 291 -11.01 -20.23 4.16
N THR A 292 -10.58 -19.34 5.04
CA THR A 292 -11.10 -17.98 5.18
C THR A 292 -10.48 -16.98 4.22
N LEU A 293 -9.40 -17.39 3.52
CA LEU A 293 -8.72 -16.53 2.56
C LEU A 293 -9.41 -16.58 1.19
N PRO A 294 -9.35 -15.50 0.40
CA PRO A 294 -9.91 -15.48 -0.95
C PRO A 294 -9.31 -16.59 -1.81
N PRO A 295 -10.13 -17.26 -2.64
CA PRO A 295 -9.61 -18.26 -3.57
C PRO A 295 -8.63 -17.62 -4.55
N LYS A 296 -7.46 -18.23 -4.71
CA LYS A 296 -6.44 -17.76 -5.66
C LYS A 296 -6.73 -18.30 -7.06
N SER A 297 -6.50 -17.50 -8.08
CA SER A 297 -6.67 -17.93 -9.47
C SER A 297 -5.69 -19.03 -9.87
N ASP A 298 -6.03 -19.83 -10.88
CA ASP A 298 -5.13 -20.85 -11.43
C ASP A 298 -3.81 -20.23 -11.94
N ALA A 299 -3.86 -19.01 -12.48
CA ALA A 299 -2.67 -18.28 -12.91
C ALA A 299 -1.76 -17.97 -11.72
N PHE A 300 -2.33 -17.49 -10.62
CA PHE A 300 -1.60 -17.24 -9.39
C PHE A 300 -0.92 -18.52 -8.85
N ILE A 301 -1.67 -19.61 -8.79
CA ILE A 301 -1.16 -20.92 -8.29
C ILE A 301 0.00 -21.42 -9.16
N ARG A 302 -0.13 -21.34 -10.51
CA ARG A 302 0.95 -21.73 -11.41
C ARG A 302 2.22 -20.88 -11.22
N LYS A 303 2.08 -19.57 -11.04
CA LYS A 303 3.21 -18.67 -10.80
C LYS A 303 3.87 -18.94 -9.45
N LEU A 304 3.09 -19.17 -8.40
CA LEU A 304 3.65 -19.60 -7.10
C LEU A 304 4.48 -20.87 -7.25
N ALA A 305 3.96 -21.88 -7.93
CA ALA A 305 4.70 -23.13 -8.16
C ALA A 305 6.00 -22.91 -8.97
N LYS A 306 5.97 -22.00 -9.97
CA LYS A 306 7.15 -21.63 -10.76
C LYS A 306 8.26 -21.02 -9.89
N TYR A 307 7.90 -20.19 -8.93
CA TYR A 307 8.83 -19.42 -8.10
C TYR A 307 9.01 -19.97 -6.68
N ASP A 308 8.44 -21.14 -6.35
CA ASP A 308 8.43 -21.71 -4.99
C ASP A 308 9.84 -21.79 -4.36
N ALA A 309 10.82 -22.29 -5.11
CA ALA A 309 12.20 -22.39 -4.62
C ALA A 309 12.80 -21.00 -4.31
N GLN A 310 12.62 -20.03 -5.20
CA GLN A 310 13.14 -18.68 -5.04
C GLN A 310 12.41 -17.93 -3.91
N LEU A 311 11.11 -18.12 -3.74
CA LEU A 311 10.34 -17.56 -2.62
C LEU A 311 10.82 -18.09 -1.28
N LYS A 312 11.16 -19.38 -1.20
CA LYS A 312 11.73 -19.99 0.01
C LYS A 312 13.13 -19.47 0.30
N GLU A 313 13.98 -19.33 -0.70
CA GLU A 313 15.33 -18.81 -0.56
C GLU A 313 15.33 -17.34 -0.13
N SER A 314 14.49 -16.50 -0.75
CA SER A 314 14.41 -15.07 -0.45
C SER A 314 13.67 -14.74 0.84
N ARG A 315 12.93 -15.68 1.42
CA ARG A 315 12.11 -15.46 2.63
C ARG A 315 12.92 -14.88 3.78
N GLU A 316 14.03 -15.53 4.13
CA GLU A 316 14.89 -15.07 5.24
C GLU A 316 15.52 -13.70 4.93
N VAL A 317 15.93 -13.49 3.67
CA VAL A 317 16.46 -12.20 3.20
C VAL A 317 15.45 -11.07 3.42
N VAL A 318 14.19 -11.29 3.03
CA VAL A 318 13.11 -10.30 3.21
C VAL A 318 12.82 -10.08 4.69
N LEU A 319 12.74 -11.14 5.49
CA LEU A 319 12.50 -11.04 6.93
C LEU A 319 13.61 -10.28 7.66
N ASP A 320 14.87 -10.50 7.28
CA ASP A 320 16.00 -9.79 7.87
C ASP A 320 16.02 -8.30 7.50
N LEU A 321 15.66 -7.97 6.25
CA LEU A 321 15.48 -6.58 5.83
C LEU A 321 14.34 -5.89 6.59
N VAL A 322 13.23 -6.61 6.83
CA VAL A 322 12.10 -6.13 7.65
C VAL A 322 12.53 -5.91 9.10
N LYS A 323 13.25 -6.87 9.71
CA LYS A 323 13.74 -6.76 11.10
C LYS A 323 14.72 -5.60 11.29
N CYS A 324 15.51 -5.24 10.28
CA CYS A 324 16.43 -4.12 10.42
C CYS A 324 15.71 -2.76 10.55
N GLY A 325 14.46 -2.65 10.10
CA GLY A 325 13.57 -1.49 10.29
C GLY A 325 14.00 -0.17 9.63
N LYS A 326 15.20 -0.10 9.05
CA LYS A 326 15.77 1.16 8.55
C LYS A 326 15.12 1.69 7.28
N THR A 327 14.54 0.80 6.50
CA THR A 327 14.00 1.08 5.16
C THR A 327 12.48 0.91 5.09
N LEU A 328 11.85 0.45 6.15
CA LEU A 328 10.39 0.31 6.22
C LEU A 328 9.69 1.66 6.30
N ILE A 329 8.47 1.70 5.80
CA ILE A 329 7.58 2.87 5.85
C ILE A 329 6.62 2.76 7.03
#